data_d3e099962d3bfe8916feb46730372f69
#
_entry.id   d3e099962d3bfe8916feb46730372f69
#
_cell.length_a   1.000
_cell.length_b   1.000
_cell.length_c   1.000
_cell.angle_alpha   90.00
_cell.angle_beta   90.00
_cell.angle_gamma   90.00
#
_symmetry.space_group_name_H-M   'P 1'
#
loop_
_entity.id
_entity.type
_entity.pdbx_description
1 polymer ?
#
loop_
_entity_poly.entity_id
_entity_poly.type
_entity_poly.pdbx_seq_one_letter_code
_entity_poly.pdbx_strand_id
1 'polypeptide(L)'
;MITVPAYFNDSQRQATKDAGRIAGLEVKRIINEPTAAALAFGLDKAPKKDMKIAVYDLGGGTFDISIIEIADVEGEKQFEVLSTNGDTFLGGEDFDQRLIDYIVTEFKKDQGDRKSVV
;
A
#
# COMPACT_ATOMS: atom_id res chain seq x y z
N MET A 1 16.90 1.92 -1.41
CA MET A 1 15.82 2.11 -0.43
C MET A 1 14.70 1.14 -0.79
N ILE A 2 14.11 0.46 0.19
CA ILE A 2 13.00 -0.47 -0.01
C ILE A 2 11.88 -0.07 0.93
N THR A 3 10.64 -0.16 0.47
CA THR A 3 9.45 0.12 1.28
C THR A 3 8.82 -1.17 1.78
N VAL A 4 8.21 -1.10 2.94
CA VAL A 4 7.46 -2.21 3.56
C VAL A 4 6.16 -1.69 4.16
N PRO A 5 5.14 -2.54 4.30
CA PRO A 5 3.93 -2.18 5.03
C PRO A 5 4.26 -1.68 6.45
N ALA A 6 3.49 -0.71 6.91
CA ALA A 6 3.74 -0.11 8.24
C ALA A 6 3.59 -1.11 9.39
N TYR A 7 2.80 -2.17 9.20
CA TYR A 7 2.59 -3.22 10.21
C TYR A 7 3.71 -4.27 10.28
N PHE A 8 4.71 -4.25 9.38
CA PHE A 8 5.82 -5.20 9.43
C PHE A 8 6.59 -5.07 10.74
N ASN A 9 6.86 -6.20 11.37
CA ASN A 9 7.74 -6.28 12.55
C ASN A 9 9.23 -6.28 12.12
N ASP A 10 10.12 -6.29 13.11
CA ASP A 10 11.57 -6.23 12.87
C ASP A 10 12.08 -7.43 12.08
N SER A 11 11.55 -8.64 12.34
CA SER A 11 11.92 -9.84 11.59
C SER A 11 11.56 -9.76 10.12
N GLN A 12 10.36 -9.24 9.80
CA GLN A 12 9.91 -9.04 8.43
C GLN A 12 10.73 -7.98 7.71
N ARG A 13 11.08 -6.90 8.41
CA ARG A 13 11.95 -5.84 7.88
C ARG A 13 13.34 -6.35 7.59
N GLN A 14 13.92 -7.15 8.50
CA GLN A 14 15.22 -7.76 8.31
C GLN A 14 15.20 -8.75 7.13
N ALA A 15 14.17 -9.58 7.02
CA ALA A 15 14.00 -10.51 5.91
C ALA A 15 13.92 -9.77 4.55
N THR A 16 13.22 -8.66 4.49
CA THR A 16 13.14 -7.80 3.29
C THR A 16 14.51 -7.23 2.93
N LYS A 17 15.26 -6.77 3.94
CA LYS A 17 16.63 -6.26 3.74
C LYS A 17 17.56 -7.34 3.22
N ASP A 18 17.48 -8.55 3.78
CA ASP A 18 18.27 -9.71 3.36
C ASP A 18 17.92 -10.11 1.92
N ALA A 19 16.64 -10.13 1.57
CA ALA A 19 16.17 -10.39 0.21
C ALA A 19 16.77 -9.41 -0.80
N GLY A 20 16.79 -8.12 -0.45
CA GLY A 20 17.42 -7.09 -1.27
C GLY A 20 18.91 -7.34 -1.49
N ARG A 21 19.63 -7.73 -0.44
CA ARG A 21 21.06 -8.09 -0.53
C ARG A 21 21.29 -9.33 -1.38
N ILE A 22 20.48 -10.37 -1.20
CA ILE A 22 20.54 -11.59 -2.02
C ILE A 22 20.32 -11.27 -3.50
N ALA A 23 19.44 -10.31 -3.80
CA ALA A 23 19.21 -9.82 -5.15
C ALA A 23 20.36 -8.95 -5.71
N GLY A 24 21.43 -8.73 -4.94
CA GLY A 24 22.59 -7.93 -5.34
C GLY A 24 22.41 -6.44 -5.13
N LEU A 25 21.43 -6.02 -4.34
CA LEU A 25 21.17 -4.60 -4.07
C LEU A 25 21.86 -4.15 -2.78
N GLU A 26 22.39 -2.93 -2.79
CA GLU A 26 22.81 -2.25 -1.57
C GLU A 26 21.59 -1.64 -0.91
N VAL A 27 21.10 -2.25 0.18
CA VAL A 27 19.93 -1.76 0.91
C VAL A 27 20.35 -0.72 1.93
N LYS A 28 20.21 0.54 1.58
CA LYS A 28 20.57 1.67 2.45
C LYS A 28 19.54 1.92 3.53
N ARG A 29 18.25 1.72 3.25
CA ARG A 29 17.18 2.03 4.17
C ARG A 29 15.91 1.24 3.86
N ILE A 30 15.20 0.86 4.93
CA ILE A 30 13.83 0.34 4.88
C ILE A 30 12.93 1.44 5.44
N ILE A 31 11.87 1.79 4.73
CA ILE A 31 10.87 2.77 5.18
C ILE A 31 9.46 2.22 5.04
N ASN A 32 8.53 2.80 5.79
CA ASN A 32 7.12 2.43 5.69
C ASN A 32 6.52 2.92 4.37
N GLU A 33 5.68 2.11 3.73
CA GLU A 33 4.99 2.46 2.49
C GLU A 33 4.18 3.75 2.61
N PRO A 34 3.35 3.97 3.67
CA PRO A 34 2.61 5.22 3.79
C PRO A 34 3.53 6.44 3.99
N THR A 35 4.67 6.29 4.64
CA THR A 35 5.67 7.36 4.74
C THR A 35 6.26 7.69 3.37
N ALA A 36 6.59 6.67 2.58
CA ALA A 36 7.08 6.87 1.21
C ALA A 36 6.05 7.58 0.33
N ALA A 37 4.77 7.23 0.46
CA ALA A 37 3.68 7.89 -0.25
C ALA A 37 3.57 9.37 0.13
N ALA A 38 3.66 9.69 1.41
CA ALA A 38 3.67 11.07 1.90
C ALA A 38 4.85 11.87 1.36
N LEU A 39 6.04 11.28 1.34
CA LEU A 39 7.24 11.90 0.77
C LEU A 39 7.10 12.12 -0.75
N ALA A 40 6.58 11.13 -1.47
CA ALA A 40 6.37 11.23 -2.91
C ALA A 40 5.35 12.32 -3.27
N PHE A 41 4.37 12.54 -2.42
CA PHE A 41 3.41 13.64 -2.58
C PHE A 41 4.01 15.02 -2.28
N GLY A 42 5.19 15.08 -1.67
CA GLY A 42 5.89 16.33 -1.37
C GLY A 42 5.59 16.92 0.00
N LEU A 43 5.10 16.13 0.93
CA LEU A 43 4.75 16.61 2.27
C LEU A 43 5.96 16.94 3.13
N ASP A 44 7.16 16.51 2.77
CA ASP A 44 8.42 16.95 3.36
C ASP A 44 8.70 18.45 3.11
N LYS A 45 8.09 19.01 2.06
CA LYS A 45 8.20 20.43 1.68
C LYS A 45 7.00 21.26 2.11
N ALA A 46 6.06 20.68 2.86
CA ALA A 46 4.88 21.37 3.36
C ALA A 46 5.26 22.50 4.34
N PRO A 47 4.38 23.50 4.56
CA PRO A 47 4.61 24.57 5.54
C PRO A 47 5.02 24.00 6.90
N LYS A 48 5.83 24.78 7.65
CA LYS A 48 6.32 24.43 8.99
C LYS A 48 5.16 24.40 10.01
N LYS A 49 4.37 23.35 9.99
CA LYS A 49 3.35 23.07 11.00
C LYS A 49 3.15 21.57 11.12
N ASP A 50 2.76 21.16 12.31
CA ASP A 50 2.36 19.78 12.55
C ASP A 50 1.04 19.47 11.82
N MET A 51 0.95 18.29 11.24
CA MET A 51 -0.26 17.84 10.56
C MET A 51 -0.47 16.34 10.75
N LYS A 52 -1.73 15.93 10.68
CA LYS A 52 -2.10 14.52 10.62
C LYS A 52 -2.75 14.26 9.27
N ILE A 53 -2.32 13.21 8.62
CA ILE A 53 -2.84 12.80 7.32
C ILE A 53 -3.27 11.34 7.35
N ALA A 54 -4.20 11.00 6.47
CA ALA A 54 -4.55 9.63 6.18
C ALA A 54 -3.97 9.24 4.82
N VAL A 55 -3.28 8.12 4.77
CA VAL A 55 -2.83 7.52 3.52
C VAL A 55 -3.71 6.33 3.21
N TYR A 56 -4.39 6.38 2.09
CA TYR A 56 -5.28 5.34 1.58
C TYR A 56 -4.56 4.63 0.43
N ASP A 57 -4.19 3.38 0.65
CA ASP A 57 -3.45 2.56 -0.32
C ASP A 57 -4.26 1.33 -0.71
N LEU A 58 -4.88 1.39 -1.88
CA LEU A 58 -5.60 0.26 -2.47
C LEU A 58 -4.77 -0.30 -3.63
N GLY A 59 -4.09 -1.40 -3.35
CA GLY A 59 -3.29 -2.12 -4.34
C GLY A 59 -4.08 -3.16 -5.12
N GLY A 60 -3.39 -4.02 -5.85
CA GLY A 60 -4.02 -5.10 -6.62
C GLY A 60 -4.61 -6.21 -5.76
N GLY A 61 -4.00 -6.52 -4.63
CA GLY A 61 -4.41 -7.61 -3.74
C GLY A 61 -4.60 -7.23 -2.29
N THR A 62 -4.17 -6.04 -1.87
CA THR A 62 -4.27 -5.58 -0.48
C THR A 62 -4.80 -4.16 -0.41
N PHE A 63 -5.44 -3.85 0.71
CA PHE A 63 -5.89 -2.51 1.07
C PHE A 63 -5.30 -2.12 2.42
N ASP A 64 -4.66 -0.97 2.47
CA ASP A 64 -4.08 -0.43 3.69
C ASP A 64 -4.50 1.03 3.87
N ILE A 65 -4.85 1.39 5.11
CA ILE A 65 -5.08 2.77 5.50
C ILE A 65 -4.23 3.08 6.73
N SER A 66 -3.51 4.19 6.69
CA SER A 66 -2.61 4.58 7.76
C SER A 66 -2.81 6.03 8.14
N ILE A 67 -2.77 6.31 9.42
CA ILE A 67 -2.75 7.68 9.95
C ILE A 67 -1.32 8.02 10.30
N ILE A 68 -0.81 9.10 9.73
CA ILE A 68 0.56 9.58 9.93
C ILE A 68 0.52 10.96 10.56
N GLU A 69 1.35 11.16 11.56
CA GLU A 69 1.68 12.48 12.07
C GLU A 69 2.97 12.98 11.43
N ILE A 70 2.94 14.19 10.94
CA ILE A 70 4.10 14.89 10.41
C ILE A 70 4.38 16.05 11.34
N ALA A 71 5.49 15.97 12.07
CA ALA A 71 5.92 17.00 12.99
C ALA A 71 7.12 17.75 12.42
N ASP A 72 7.15 19.06 12.63
CA ASP A 72 8.32 19.88 12.34
C ASP A 72 9.17 19.99 13.62
N VAL A 73 10.32 19.37 13.60
CA VAL A 73 11.27 19.40 14.71
C VAL A 73 12.56 20.09 14.22
N GLU A 74 12.80 21.28 14.74
CA GLU A 74 14.00 22.06 14.42
C GLU A 74 14.22 22.29 12.90
N GLY A 75 13.13 22.42 12.14
CA GLY A 75 13.17 22.62 10.69
C GLY A 75 13.23 21.34 9.86
N GLU A 76 13.29 20.19 10.51
CA GLU A 76 13.22 18.88 9.86
C GLU A 76 11.86 18.23 10.07
N LYS A 77 11.32 17.63 9.00
CA LYS A 77 10.06 16.90 9.07
C LYS A 77 10.29 15.48 9.62
N GLN A 78 9.57 15.15 10.67
CA GLN A 78 9.53 13.80 11.21
C GLN A 78 8.17 13.16 10.92
N PHE A 79 8.21 11.93 10.43
CA PHE A 79 7.03 11.15 10.04
C PHE A 79 6.85 9.99 11.02
N GLU A 80 5.69 9.93 11.67
CA GLU A 80 5.34 8.85 12.58
C GLU A 80 4.02 8.22 12.16
N VAL A 81 4.00 6.90 11.98
CA VAL A 81 2.76 6.16 11.73
C VAL A 81 2.07 5.94 13.08
N LEU A 82 0.94 6.59 13.28
CA LEU A 82 0.18 6.50 14.54
C LEU A 82 -0.67 5.24 14.59
N SER A 83 -1.28 4.87 13.48
CA SER A 83 -2.11 3.68 13.37
C SER A 83 -2.19 3.20 11.94
N THR A 84 -2.41 1.90 11.77
CA THR A 84 -2.64 1.30 10.46
C THR A 84 -3.70 0.22 10.59
N ASN A 85 -4.50 0.04 9.55
CA ASN A 85 -5.49 -1.00 9.41
C ASN A 85 -5.68 -1.31 7.94
N GLY A 86 -6.42 -2.35 7.62
CA GLY A 86 -6.69 -2.70 6.23
C GLY A 86 -7.22 -4.10 6.09
N ASP A 87 -7.15 -4.60 4.86
CA ASP A 87 -7.52 -5.96 4.51
C ASP A 87 -6.45 -6.53 3.57
N THR A 88 -5.77 -7.58 4.02
CA THR A 88 -4.69 -8.23 3.26
C THR A 88 -5.20 -9.08 2.10
N PHE A 89 -6.52 -9.23 1.96
CA PHE A 89 -7.18 -9.99 0.90
C PHE A 89 -8.20 -9.15 0.12
N LEU A 90 -8.03 -7.84 0.08
CA LEU A 90 -8.88 -6.92 -0.67
C LEU A 90 -8.02 -6.02 -1.56
N GLY A 91 -8.27 -6.05 -2.84
CA GLY A 91 -7.55 -5.20 -3.79
C GLY A 91 -8.25 -5.11 -5.13
N GLY A 92 -7.61 -4.48 -6.10
CA GLY A 92 -8.14 -4.26 -7.44
C GLY A 92 -8.58 -5.54 -8.15
N GLU A 93 -7.91 -6.66 -7.89
CA GLU A 93 -8.29 -7.96 -8.44
C GLU A 93 -9.70 -8.39 -8.03
N ASP A 94 -10.14 -8.06 -6.81
CA ASP A 94 -11.49 -8.38 -6.34
C ASP A 94 -12.55 -7.57 -7.10
N PHE A 95 -12.25 -6.32 -7.41
CA PHE A 95 -13.12 -5.48 -8.25
C PHE A 95 -13.18 -6.02 -9.68
N ASP A 96 -12.06 -6.42 -10.25
CA ASP A 96 -11.99 -7.04 -11.58
C ASP A 96 -12.81 -8.33 -11.62
N GLN A 97 -12.70 -9.17 -10.59
CA GLN A 97 -13.47 -10.42 -10.50
C GLN A 97 -14.97 -10.16 -10.41
N ARG A 98 -15.39 -9.12 -9.68
CA ARG A 98 -16.80 -8.71 -9.63
C ARG A 98 -17.31 -8.30 -11.02
N LEU A 99 -16.52 -7.58 -11.77
CA LEU A 99 -16.86 -7.18 -13.14
C LEU A 99 -16.95 -8.39 -14.08
N ILE A 100 -16.00 -9.31 -13.98
CA ILE A 100 -16.01 -10.56 -14.75
C ILE A 100 -17.26 -11.36 -14.43
N ASP A 101 -17.61 -11.55 -13.17
CA ASP A 101 -18.80 -12.29 -12.73
C ASP A 101 -20.09 -11.64 -13.26
N TYR A 102 -20.15 -10.32 -13.24
CA TYR A 102 -21.28 -9.58 -13.81
C TYR A 102 -21.41 -9.81 -15.31
N ILE A 103 -20.33 -9.66 -16.07
CA ILE A 103 -20.31 -9.88 -17.52
C ILE A 103 -20.73 -11.31 -17.86
N VAL A 104 -20.18 -12.30 -17.17
CA VAL A 104 -20.54 -13.70 -17.36
C VAL A 104 -22.01 -13.95 -17.09
N THR A 105 -22.55 -13.40 -16.00
CA THR A 105 -23.94 -13.52 -15.61
C THR A 105 -24.87 -12.92 -16.66
N GLU A 106 -24.58 -11.70 -17.13
CA GLU A 106 -25.38 -11.06 -18.16
C GLU A 106 -25.31 -11.79 -19.50
N PHE A 107 -24.12 -12.27 -19.88
CA PHE A 107 -23.96 -13.08 -21.08
C PHE A 107 -24.80 -14.36 -21.05
N LYS A 108 -24.80 -15.06 -19.90
CA LYS A 108 -25.62 -16.26 -19.71
C LYS A 108 -27.13 -15.99 -19.82
N LYS A 109 -27.59 -14.83 -19.37
CA LYS A 109 -29.00 -14.41 -19.52
C LYS A 109 -29.37 -14.25 -21.01
N ASP A 110 -28.47 -13.66 -21.79
CA ASP A 110 -28.72 -13.35 -23.20
C ASP A 110 -28.51 -14.57 -24.11
N GLN A 111 -27.48 -15.36 -23.88
CA GLN A 111 -27.03 -16.44 -24.78
C GLN A 111 -27.27 -17.85 -24.21
N GLY A 112 -27.83 -17.98 -23.04
CA GLY A 112 -27.98 -19.23 -22.32
C GLY A 112 -26.68 -19.73 -21.71
N ASP A 113 -26.81 -20.73 -20.80
CA ASP A 113 -25.67 -21.29 -20.07
C ASP A 113 -24.89 -22.26 -21.01
N ARG A 114 -23.80 -21.78 -21.58
CA ARG A 114 -22.88 -22.57 -22.40
C ARG A 114 -21.58 -22.82 -21.64
N LYS A 115 -21.24 -24.08 -21.43
CA LYS A 115 -19.99 -24.50 -20.77
C LYS A 115 -18.71 -24.08 -21.47
N SER A 116 -18.80 -23.64 -22.74
CA SER A 116 -17.69 -23.22 -23.58
C SER A 116 -17.35 -21.73 -23.49
N VAL A 117 -17.92 -20.99 -22.55
CA VAL A 117 -17.73 -19.53 -22.37
C VAL A 117 -16.63 -19.25 -21.36
N VAL A 118 -15.67 -20.04 -21.25
CA VAL A 118 -14.55 -19.80 -20.32
C VAL A 118 -13.32 -19.34 -21.09
#